data_9be748884b94c45ad8d3c57c42ac60ea
#
_entry.id   9be748884b94c45ad8d3c57c42ac60ea
#
_cell.length_a   1.000
_cell.length_b   1.000
_cell.length_c   1.000
_cell.angle_alpha   90.00
_cell.angle_beta   90.00
_cell.angle_gamma   90.00
#
_symmetry.space_group_name_H-M   'P 1'
#
loop_
_entity.id
_entity.type
_entity.pdbx_description
1 polymer ?
#
loop_
_entity_poly.entity_id
_entity_poly.type
_entity_poly.pdbx_seq_one_letter_code
_entity_poly.pdbx_strand_id
1 'polypeptide(L)'
;MKNIFVQIKNGFTLAEVLITLVIVGVIAALTIPNIVQHYKKQEVVSKLKKFYSNMQQAINMYLYSESMNAEQMSFPEDSVLNYTKTLEFWDNSIGKYFVTVKKENSNGGNTYPRIYLADGSTFILKTQRTDTMHIFYCTNSSCPAEHFDGKTSFLFTITQGKIYTSSSPGQYSRSYCLNDCKKDGVQRHYCSRLIQIDGWQIKDDYPWF
;
A
#
# COMPACT_ATOMS: atom_id res chain seq x y z
N MET A 1 -25.66 54.13 -48.29
CA MET A 1 -25.45 54.34 -46.86
C MET A 1 -25.25 52.92 -46.18
N LYS A 2 -24.02 52.63 -45.71
CA LYS A 2 -23.75 51.35 -45.00
C LYS A 2 -24.03 51.58 -43.55
N ASN A 3 -25.02 50.84 -43.00
CA ASN A 3 -25.27 50.80 -41.55
C ASN A 3 -24.18 49.95 -40.86
N ILE A 4 -23.31 50.61 -40.12
CA ILE A 4 -22.33 49.97 -39.26
C ILE A 4 -23.05 49.61 -37.94
N PHE A 5 -23.43 48.35 -37.78
CA PHE A 5 -23.87 47.86 -36.49
C PHE A 5 -22.64 47.74 -35.57
N VAL A 6 -22.52 48.63 -34.61
CA VAL A 6 -21.55 48.54 -33.52
C VAL A 6 -22.07 47.49 -32.55
N GLN A 7 -21.48 46.32 -32.55
CA GLN A 7 -21.73 45.32 -31.49
C GLN A 7 -21.09 45.84 -30.21
N ILE A 8 -21.91 46.24 -29.27
CA ILE A 8 -21.50 46.58 -27.91
C ILE A 8 -21.13 45.25 -27.22
N LYS A 9 -19.82 44.96 -27.04
CA LYS A 9 -19.37 43.86 -26.21
C LYS A 9 -19.58 44.26 -24.74
N ASN A 10 -20.52 43.61 -24.06
CA ASN A 10 -20.70 43.76 -22.64
C ASN A 10 -19.48 43.13 -21.92
N GLY A 11 -18.68 43.98 -21.27
CA GLY A 11 -17.59 43.54 -20.40
C GLY A 11 -18.14 43.22 -19.00
N PHE A 12 -17.53 42.25 -18.31
CA PHE A 12 -17.86 41.96 -16.91
C PHE A 12 -17.46 43.12 -16.01
N THR A 13 -18.29 43.43 -15.02
CA THR A 13 -17.97 44.40 -13.98
C THR A 13 -16.98 43.80 -12.96
N LEU A 14 -16.16 44.66 -12.33
CA LEU A 14 -15.24 44.22 -11.26
C LEU A 14 -15.99 43.53 -10.11
N ALA A 15 -17.18 44.01 -9.79
CA ALA A 15 -18.01 43.43 -8.71
C ALA A 15 -18.50 42.03 -9.05
N GLU A 16 -18.93 41.76 -10.27
CA GLU A 16 -19.34 40.41 -10.72
C GLU A 16 -18.19 39.41 -10.64
N VAL A 17 -16.98 39.81 -11.06
CA VAL A 17 -15.80 38.93 -10.95
C VAL A 17 -15.42 38.66 -9.50
N LEU A 18 -15.46 39.68 -8.64
CA LEU A 18 -15.16 39.51 -7.22
C LEU A 18 -16.16 38.58 -6.52
N ILE A 19 -17.46 38.75 -6.75
CA ILE A 19 -18.50 37.90 -6.15
C ILE A 19 -18.35 36.45 -6.64
N THR A 20 -18.14 36.24 -7.93
CA THR A 20 -17.98 34.88 -8.48
C THR A 20 -16.75 34.18 -7.91
N LEU A 21 -15.61 34.87 -7.77
CA LEU A 21 -14.39 34.31 -7.18
C LEU A 21 -14.59 33.94 -5.71
N VAL A 22 -15.32 34.77 -4.93
CA VAL A 22 -15.66 34.46 -3.52
C VAL A 22 -16.50 33.20 -3.42
N ILE A 23 -17.56 33.09 -4.23
CA ILE A 23 -18.44 31.92 -4.23
C ILE A 23 -17.68 30.66 -4.62
N VAL A 24 -16.90 30.68 -5.71
CA VAL A 24 -16.09 29.55 -6.14
C VAL A 24 -15.05 29.16 -5.08
N GLY A 25 -14.40 30.15 -4.45
CA GLY A 25 -13.44 29.92 -3.37
C GLY A 25 -14.05 29.20 -2.16
N VAL A 26 -15.24 29.61 -1.72
CA VAL A 26 -15.95 28.96 -0.59
C VAL A 26 -16.35 27.52 -0.96
N ILE A 27 -16.92 27.30 -2.14
CA ILE A 27 -17.30 25.96 -2.60
C ILE A 27 -16.07 25.06 -2.68
N ALA A 28 -15.00 25.55 -3.31
CA ALA A 28 -13.75 24.80 -3.43
C ALA A 28 -13.15 24.43 -2.05
N ALA A 29 -13.13 25.37 -1.10
CA ALA A 29 -12.63 25.14 0.26
C ALA A 29 -13.37 24.02 1.00
N LEU A 30 -14.68 23.88 0.77
CA LEU A 30 -15.52 22.85 1.40
C LEU A 30 -15.47 21.49 0.68
N THR A 31 -15.24 21.48 -0.64
CA THR A 31 -15.33 20.25 -1.44
C THR A 31 -13.98 19.55 -1.63
N ILE A 32 -12.89 20.30 -1.83
CA ILE A 32 -11.57 19.75 -2.12
C ILE A 32 -11.07 18.77 -1.04
N PRO A 33 -11.13 19.06 0.28
CA PRO A 33 -10.66 18.14 1.31
C PRO A 33 -11.33 16.76 1.24
N ASN A 34 -12.62 16.71 1.04
CA ASN A 34 -13.39 15.46 0.97
C ASN A 34 -13.04 14.64 -0.27
N ILE A 35 -12.88 15.31 -1.41
CA ILE A 35 -12.48 14.66 -2.67
C ILE A 35 -11.07 14.07 -2.53
N VAL A 36 -10.12 14.83 -2.01
CA VAL A 36 -8.73 14.38 -1.81
C VAL A 36 -8.67 13.18 -0.87
N GLN A 37 -9.45 13.20 0.23
CA GLN A 37 -9.49 12.07 1.15
C GLN A 37 -10.06 10.80 0.49
N HIS A 38 -11.11 10.94 -0.31
CA HIS A 38 -11.69 9.83 -1.05
C HIS A 38 -10.67 9.19 -2.03
N TYR A 39 -9.97 10.01 -2.80
CA TYR A 39 -8.93 9.54 -3.71
C TYR A 39 -7.77 8.84 -2.98
N LYS A 40 -7.34 9.37 -1.83
CA LYS A 40 -6.31 8.73 -1.00
C LYS A 40 -6.74 7.34 -0.52
N LYS A 41 -7.98 7.19 -0.05
CA LYS A 41 -8.53 5.88 0.33
C LYS A 41 -8.48 4.89 -0.85
N GLN A 42 -8.92 5.32 -2.03
CA GLN A 42 -8.92 4.47 -3.23
C GLN A 42 -7.51 4.12 -3.70
N GLU A 43 -6.58 5.05 -3.65
CA GLU A 43 -5.17 4.82 -4.00
C GLU A 43 -4.55 3.74 -3.12
N VAL A 44 -4.69 3.87 -1.80
CA VAL A 44 -4.18 2.88 -0.83
C VAL A 44 -4.75 1.50 -1.09
N VAL A 45 -6.07 1.40 -1.24
CA VAL A 45 -6.75 0.13 -1.51
C VAL A 45 -6.28 -0.50 -2.82
N SER A 46 -6.16 0.30 -3.87
CA SER A 46 -5.73 -0.18 -5.19
C SER A 46 -4.29 -0.72 -5.15
N LYS A 47 -3.39 0.00 -4.46
CA LYS A 47 -2.00 -0.43 -4.25
C LYS A 47 -1.91 -1.72 -3.44
N LEU A 48 -2.66 -1.83 -2.32
CA LEU A 48 -2.70 -3.04 -1.49
C LEU A 48 -3.21 -4.25 -2.25
N LYS A 49 -4.34 -4.10 -2.95
CA LYS A 49 -4.95 -5.18 -3.74
C LYS A 49 -4.04 -5.65 -4.87
N LYS A 50 -3.42 -4.70 -5.59
CA LYS A 50 -2.45 -4.98 -6.66
C LYS A 50 -1.25 -5.73 -6.10
N PHE A 51 -0.65 -5.24 -5.00
CA PHE A 51 0.48 -5.89 -4.36
C PHE A 51 0.15 -7.32 -3.93
N TYR A 52 -0.97 -7.51 -3.23
CA TYR A 52 -1.46 -8.82 -2.80
C TYR A 52 -1.60 -9.80 -3.98
N SER A 53 -2.27 -9.37 -5.04
CA SER A 53 -2.51 -10.21 -6.22
C SER A 53 -1.21 -10.55 -6.95
N ASN A 54 -0.34 -9.58 -7.18
CA ASN A 54 0.94 -9.78 -7.85
C ASN A 54 1.86 -10.69 -7.05
N MET A 55 1.91 -10.52 -5.73
CA MET A 55 2.72 -11.34 -4.85
C MET A 55 2.24 -12.80 -4.85
N GLN A 56 0.92 -13.03 -4.75
CA GLN A 56 0.37 -14.39 -4.82
C GLN A 56 0.66 -15.03 -6.19
N GLN A 57 0.55 -14.26 -7.27
CA GLN A 57 0.87 -14.77 -8.60
C GLN A 57 2.35 -15.14 -8.72
N ALA A 58 3.26 -14.30 -8.22
CA ALA A 58 4.68 -14.57 -8.24
C ALA A 58 5.05 -15.81 -7.40
N ILE A 59 4.43 -15.98 -6.22
CA ILE A 59 4.59 -17.20 -5.40
C ILE A 59 4.13 -18.43 -6.18
N ASN A 60 2.96 -18.39 -6.81
CA ASN A 60 2.45 -19.52 -7.59
C ASN A 60 3.37 -19.88 -8.75
N MET A 61 3.91 -18.88 -9.45
CA MET A 61 4.88 -19.10 -10.56
C MET A 61 6.17 -19.71 -10.06
N TYR A 62 6.67 -19.25 -8.91
CA TYR A 62 7.87 -19.82 -8.28
C TYR A 62 7.65 -21.30 -7.90
N LEU A 63 6.58 -21.62 -7.20
CA LEU A 63 6.26 -23.01 -6.81
C LEU A 63 6.12 -23.92 -8.03
N TYR A 64 5.48 -23.43 -9.09
CA TYR A 64 5.31 -24.17 -10.33
C TYR A 64 6.66 -24.42 -11.03
N SER A 65 7.54 -23.40 -11.11
CA SER A 65 8.84 -23.51 -11.78
C SER A 65 9.79 -24.49 -11.09
N GLU A 66 9.71 -24.58 -9.75
CA GLU A 66 10.54 -25.49 -8.96
C GLU A 66 9.88 -26.86 -8.73
N SER A 67 8.68 -27.08 -9.29
CA SER A 67 7.86 -28.30 -9.05
C SER A 67 7.65 -28.58 -7.55
N MET A 68 7.52 -27.52 -6.75
CA MET A 68 7.40 -27.58 -5.30
C MET A 68 5.94 -27.52 -4.84
N ASN A 69 5.62 -28.27 -3.78
CA ASN A 69 4.40 -28.09 -3.04
C ASN A 69 4.49 -26.86 -2.11
N ALA A 70 3.36 -26.26 -1.80
CA ALA A 70 3.28 -25.07 -0.94
C ALA A 70 3.97 -25.26 0.43
N GLU A 71 3.90 -26.45 1.01
CA GLU A 71 4.50 -26.79 2.30
C GLU A 71 6.03 -26.93 2.25
N GLN A 72 6.60 -27.11 1.06
CA GLN A 72 8.06 -27.22 0.86
C GLN A 72 8.74 -25.85 0.73
N MET A 73 7.94 -24.77 0.63
CA MET A 73 8.47 -23.42 0.55
C MET A 73 9.14 -23.05 1.87
N SER A 74 10.44 -22.79 1.83
CA SER A 74 11.23 -22.37 2.98
C SER A 74 11.97 -21.08 2.69
N PHE A 75 12.19 -20.30 3.75
CA PHE A 75 12.93 -19.06 3.72
C PHE A 75 14.29 -19.21 4.41
N PRO A 76 15.29 -18.38 4.08
CA PRO A 76 16.57 -18.41 4.78
C PRO A 76 16.37 -18.23 6.28
N GLU A 77 17.12 -18.95 7.11
CA GLU A 77 17.10 -18.71 8.54
C GLU A 77 17.38 -17.26 8.87
N ASP A 78 16.54 -16.69 9.73
CA ASP A 78 16.76 -15.35 10.23
C ASP A 78 17.98 -15.38 11.20
N SER A 79 19.11 -14.99 10.70
CA SER A 79 20.03 -14.28 11.55
C SER A 79 19.77 -12.80 11.31
N VAL A 80 19.47 -12.07 12.33
CA VAL A 80 19.08 -10.64 12.40
C VAL A 80 19.92 -9.68 11.53
N LEU A 81 20.87 -10.18 10.79
CA LEU A 81 21.86 -9.46 9.99
C LEU A 81 21.97 -9.96 8.53
N ASN A 82 21.05 -10.80 8.03
CA ASN A 82 21.29 -11.46 6.76
C ASN A 82 20.51 -10.88 5.57
N TYR A 83 20.70 -9.57 5.35
CA TYR A 83 20.30 -8.89 4.12
C TYR A 83 20.68 -9.70 2.86
N THR A 84 21.91 -10.19 2.78
CA THR A 84 22.44 -10.89 1.60
C THR A 84 21.65 -12.17 1.32
N LYS A 85 21.44 -13.03 2.31
CA LYS A 85 20.73 -14.30 2.11
C LYS A 85 19.25 -14.09 1.76
N THR A 86 18.58 -13.12 2.41
CA THR A 86 17.18 -12.80 2.10
C THR A 86 17.06 -12.20 0.69
N LEU A 87 18.01 -11.36 0.28
CA LEU A 87 18.03 -10.79 -1.06
C LEU A 87 18.35 -11.85 -2.12
N GLU A 88 19.33 -12.71 -1.88
CA GLU A 88 19.65 -13.85 -2.76
C GLU A 88 18.47 -14.81 -2.91
N PHE A 89 17.79 -15.13 -1.81
CA PHE A 89 16.55 -15.90 -1.85
C PHE A 89 15.52 -15.21 -2.73
N TRP A 90 15.24 -13.93 -2.48
CA TRP A 90 14.28 -13.15 -3.27
C TRP A 90 14.64 -13.19 -4.77
N ASP A 91 15.89 -12.90 -5.11
CA ASP A 91 16.35 -12.80 -6.51
C ASP A 91 16.30 -14.14 -7.24
N ASN A 92 16.53 -15.24 -6.53
CA ASN A 92 16.52 -16.59 -7.08
C ASN A 92 15.15 -17.29 -7.01
N SER A 93 14.16 -16.68 -6.37
CA SER A 93 12.82 -17.27 -6.16
C SER A 93 11.70 -16.35 -6.67
N ILE A 94 10.86 -15.88 -5.77
CA ILE A 94 9.67 -15.06 -6.04
C ILE A 94 10.02 -13.80 -6.85
N GLY A 95 11.17 -13.20 -6.58
CA GLY A 95 11.60 -11.96 -7.21
C GLY A 95 11.81 -12.05 -8.71
N LYS A 96 12.05 -13.26 -9.27
CA LYS A 96 12.10 -13.49 -10.73
C LYS A 96 10.79 -13.14 -11.43
N TYR A 97 9.68 -13.25 -10.72
CA TYR A 97 8.32 -13.06 -11.23
C TYR A 97 7.69 -11.72 -10.77
N PHE A 98 8.51 -10.85 -10.16
CA PHE A 98 8.05 -9.58 -9.61
C PHE A 98 8.82 -8.40 -10.22
N VAL A 99 8.11 -7.45 -10.84
CA VAL A 99 8.75 -6.29 -11.47
C VAL A 99 9.18 -5.29 -10.39
N THR A 100 10.49 -5.10 -10.26
CA THR A 100 11.11 -4.19 -9.29
C THR A 100 11.94 -3.13 -9.99
N VAL A 101 12.01 -1.92 -9.42
CA VAL A 101 12.77 -0.79 -9.98
C VAL A 101 14.15 -0.67 -9.33
N LYS A 102 14.19 -0.82 -8.01
CA LYS A 102 15.42 -0.67 -7.21
C LYS A 102 15.36 -1.60 -6.01
N LYS A 103 16.53 -2.05 -5.58
CA LYS A 103 16.72 -2.80 -4.33
C LYS A 103 17.81 -2.12 -3.53
N GLU A 104 17.63 -1.99 -2.24
CA GLU A 104 18.63 -1.43 -1.33
C GLU A 104 18.46 -2.00 0.08
N ASN A 105 19.39 -1.68 0.95
CA ASN A 105 19.32 -2.04 2.35
C ASN A 105 18.40 -1.07 3.10
N SER A 106 17.53 -1.57 3.98
CA SER A 106 16.74 -0.70 4.85
C SER A 106 17.64 -0.04 5.88
N ASN A 107 17.59 1.29 6.00
CA ASN A 107 18.31 2.02 7.03
C ASN A 107 17.64 1.78 8.40
N GLY A 108 18.44 1.38 9.39
CA GLY A 108 17.99 1.07 10.75
C GLY A 108 18.82 -0.09 11.31
N GLY A 109 18.86 -0.28 12.62
CA GLY A 109 19.72 -1.26 13.30
C GLY A 109 19.61 -2.72 12.81
N ASN A 110 18.56 -3.05 12.07
CA ASN A 110 18.36 -4.32 11.38
C ASN A 110 18.35 -4.07 9.87
N THR A 111 19.21 -4.78 9.15
CA THR A 111 19.38 -4.63 7.72
C THR A 111 18.50 -5.63 6.96
N TYR A 112 17.37 -5.15 6.44
CA TYR A 112 16.45 -5.95 5.62
C TYR A 112 16.44 -5.47 4.16
N PRO A 113 16.23 -6.36 3.17
CA PRO A 113 16.04 -5.94 1.79
C PRO A 113 14.81 -5.05 1.64
N ARG A 114 15.03 -3.86 1.08
CA ARG A 114 13.99 -2.92 0.67
C ARG A 114 13.87 -2.94 -0.84
N ILE A 115 12.67 -3.12 -1.34
CA ILE A 115 12.38 -3.30 -2.75
C ILE A 115 11.38 -2.23 -3.19
N TYR A 116 11.73 -1.48 -4.23
CA TYR A 116 10.94 -0.38 -4.78
C TYR A 116 10.17 -0.84 -6.01
N LEU A 117 8.91 -0.46 -6.11
CA LEU A 117 8.02 -0.75 -7.22
C LEU A 117 7.81 0.48 -8.12
N ALA A 118 7.41 0.25 -9.36
CA ALA A 118 7.22 1.30 -10.35
C ALA A 118 6.08 2.29 -10.01
N ASP A 119 5.14 1.90 -9.15
CA ASP A 119 4.04 2.75 -8.70
C ASP A 119 4.40 3.62 -7.47
N GLY A 120 5.69 3.68 -7.14
CA GLY A 120 6.22 4.43 -6.00
C GLY A 120 6.00 3.79 -4.65
N SER A 121 5.39 2.60 -4.59
CA SER A 121 5.30 1.81 -3.37
C SER A 121 6.60 1.05 -3.10
N THR A 122 6.78 0.60 -1.87
CA THR A 122 8.00 -0.06 -1.40
C THR A 122 7.62 -1.18 -0.45
N PHE A 123 8.41 -2.22 -0.39
CA PHE A 123 8.27 -3.21 0.67
C PHE A 123 9.62 -3.70 1.19
N ILE A 124 9.61 -4.17 2.43
CA ILE A 124 10.76 -4.73 3.14
C ILE A 124 10.47 -6.19 3.44
N LEU A 125 11.46 -7.05 3.19
CA LEU A 125 11.38 -8.48 3.47
C LEU A 125 12.07 -8.79 4.79
N LYS A 126 11.38 -9.49 5.69
CA LYS A 126 11.92 -10.01 6.94
C LYS A 126 11.55 -11.47 7.09
N THR A 127 12.53 -12.35 7.05
CA THR A 127 12.29 -13.73 7.44
C THR A 127 11.99 -13.78 8.93
N GLN A 128 10.84 -14.31 9.31
CA GLN A 128 10.44 -14.47 10.71
C GLN A 128 10.79 -15.85 11.24
N ARG A 129 10.62 -16.84 10.37
CA ARG A 129 10.99 -18.25 10.59
C ARG A 129 11.32 -18.87 9.23
N THR A 130 11.86 -20.08 9.23
CA THR A 130 12.13 -20.80 7.97
C THR A 130 10.87 -21.11 7.15
N ASP A 131 9.70 -21.10 7.74
CA ASP A 131 8.40 -21.30 7.10
C ASP A 131 7.59 -20.00 6.90
N THR A 132 8.09 -18.87 7.41
CA THR A 132 7.30 -17.62 7.48
C THR A 132 8.15 -16.40 7.17
N MET A 133 7.72 -15.60 6.19
CA MET A 133 8.30 -14.31 5.84
C MET A 133 7.31 -13.19 6.04
N HIS A 134 7.67 -12.18 6.82
CA HIS A 134 6.94 -10.93 6.95
C HIS A 134 7.32 -9.95 5.85
N ILE A 135 6.34 -9.22 5.35
CA ILE A 135 6.52 -8.15 4.37
C ILE A 135 5.92 -6.87 4.93
N PHE A 136 6.76 -5.86 5.12
CA PHE A 136 6.32 -4.52 5.48
C PHE A 136 6.10 -3.74 4.20
N TYR A 137 4.85 -3.63 3.77
CA TYR A 137 4.48 -2.92 2.54
C TYR A 137 4.12 -1.48 2.84
N CYS A 138 4.69 -0.55 2.09
CA CYS A 138 4.43 0.88 2.20
C CYS A 138 3.89 1.41 0.87
N THR A 139 2.86 2.24 0.94
CA THR A 139 2.21 2.84 -0.24
C THR A 139 3.05 3.94 -0.92
N ASN A 140 4.19 4.29 -0.32
CA ASN A 140 5.14 5.28 -0.79
C ASN A 140 6.59 4.77 -0.64
N SER A 141 7.57 5.60 -1.00
CA SER A 141 9.00 5.26 -0.91
C SER A 141 9.57 5.32 0.51
N SER A 142 8.90 5.97 1.46
CA SER A 142 9.30 6.02 2.87
C SER A 142 8.73 4.81 3.60
N CYS A 143 9.57 3.78 3.78
CA CYS A 143 9.17 2.51 4.39
C CYS A 143 10.11 2.17 5.54
N PRO A 144 9.81 2.55 6.78
CA PRO A 144 10.58 2.12 7.93
C PRO A 144 10.31 0.64 8.24
N ALA A 145 11.37 -0.08 8.62
CA ALA A 145 11.24 -1.48 9.02
C ALA A 145 10.38 -1.60 10.29
N GLU A 146 9.62 -2.69 10.38
CA GLU A 146 8.75 -3.01 11.52
C GLU A 146 7.71 -1.92 11.87
N HIS A 147 7.40 -1.07 10.90
CA HIS A 147 6.41 -0.01 11.04
C HIS A 147 5.24 -0.30 10.09
N PHE A 148 4.06 -0.51 10.63
CA PHE A 148 2.83 -0.74 9.89
C PHE A 148 1.67 -0.04 10.60
N ASP A 149 1.47 1.21 10.22
CA ASP A 149 0.57 2.18 10.85
C ASP A 149 -0.90 2.05 10.42
N GLY A 150 -1.17 1.22 9.43
CA GLY A 150 -2.50 1.04 8.86
C GLY A 150 -2.98 2.18 7.95
N LYS A 151 -2.12 3.17 7.68
CA LYS A 151 -2.43 4.29 6.78
C LYS A 151 -1.52 4.33 5.57
N THR A 152 -0.22 4.28 5.81
CA THR A 152 0.82 4.32 4.77
C THR A 152 1.62 3.04 4.70
N SER A 153 1.61 2.24 5.75
CA SER A 153 2.35 1.00 5.86
C SER A 153 1.49 -0.14 6.45
N PHE A 154 1.70 -1.35 5.92
CA PHE A 154 0.86 -2.51 6.18
C PHE A 154 1.69 -3.79 6.28
N LEU A 155 1.27 -4.71 7.14
CA LEU A 155 1.90 -6.01 7.28
C LEU A 155 1.22 -7.05 6.39
N PHE A 156 2.07 -7.82 5.68
CA PHE A 156 1.69 -9.05 5.00
C PHE A 156 2.61 -10.18 5.47
N THR A 157 2.15 -11.41 5.31
CA THR A 157 2.93 -12.59 5.66
C THR A 157 2.84 -13.62 4.55
N ILE A 158 3.98 -14.20 4.16
CA ILE A 158 4.03 -15.36 3.28
C ILE A 158 4.34 -16.59 4.14
N THR A 159 3.50 -17.60 4.03
CA THR A 159 3.74 -18.92 4.60
C THR A 159 2.96 -19.97 3.81
N GLN A 160 3.49 -21.18 3.72
CA GLN A 160 2.85 -22.29 3.01
C GLN A 160 2.36 -21.91 1.59
N GLY A 161 3.21 -21.22 0.82
CA GLY A 161 2.91 -20.84 -0.55
C GLY A 161 1.79 -19.81 -0.73
N LYS A 162 1.36 -19.13 0.33
CA LYS A 162 0.28 -18.14 0.30
C LYS A 162 0.69 -16.83 0.97
N ILE A 163 0.18 -15.72 0.42
CA ILE A 163 0.27 -14.42 1.08
C ILE A 163 -0.98 -14.16 1.92
N TYR A 164 -0.78 -13.68 3.14
CA TYR A 164 -1.82 -13.28 4.08
C TYR A 164 -1.73 -11.78 4.36
N THR A 165 -2.88 -11.16 4.55
CA THR A 165 -3.00 -9.74 4.92
C THR A 165 -2.97 -9.52 6.43
N SER A 166 -2.14 -10.28 7.16
CA SER A 166 -2.05 -10.30 8.62
C SER A 166 -0.70 -10.88 9.05
N SER A 167 -0.39 -10.81 10.34
CA SER A 167 0.85 -11.36 10.90
C SER A 167 0.93 -12.89 10.88
N SER A 168 -0.19 -13.57 10.73
CA SER A 168 -0.27 -15.03 10.69
C SER A 168 -1.50 -15.51 9.93
N PRO A 169 -1.46 -16.76 9.39
CA PRO A 169 -2.65 -17.39 8.83
C PRO A 169 -3.71 -17.58 9.89
N GLY A 170 -4.98 -17.43 9.52
CA GLY A 170 -6.11 -17.63 10.41
C GLY A 170 -7.39 -16.98 9.93
N GLN A 171 -8.50 -17.39 10.53
CA GLN A 171 -9.79 -16.74 10.33
C GLN A 171 -9.98 -15.71 11.45
N TYR A 172 -9.92 -14.44 11.09
CA TYR A 172 -10.11 -13.34 12.03
C TYR A 172 -11.44 -12.65 11.75
N SER A 173 -12.23 -12.41 12.81
CA SER A 173 -13.46 -11.63 12.68
C SER A 173 -13.16 -10.18 12.33
N ARG A 174 -14.10 -9.51 11.67
CA ARG A 174 -13.96 -8.07 11.36
C ARG A 174 -13.71 -7.23 12.60
N SER A 175 -14.44 -7.53 13.72
CA SER A 175 -14.31 -6.82 14.99
C SER A 175 -12.92 -6.98 15.61
N TYR A 176 -12.33 -8.17 15.54
CA TYR A 176 -10.96 -8.41 15.99
C TYR A 176 -9.96 -7.56 15.20
N CYS A 177 -10.04 -7.58 13.86
CA CYS A 177 -9.16 -6.80 13.00
C CYS A 177 -9.32 -5.29 13.23
N LEU A 178 -10.55 -4.81 13.43
CA LEU A 178 -10.82 -3.41 13.72
C LEU A 178 -10.24 -2.97 15.07
N ASN A 179 -10.36 -3.80 16.10
CA ASN A 179 -9.80 -3.52 17.41
C ASN A 179 -8.27 -3.47 17.39
N ASP A 180 -7.62 -4.38 16.66
CA ASP A 180 -6.17 -4.33 16.48
C ASP A 180 -5.74 -3.08 15.69
N CYS A 181 -6.45 -2.76 14.61
CA CYS A 181 -6.13 -1.60 13.78
C CYS A 181 -6.33 -0.26 14.51
N LYS A 182 -7.16 -0.21 15.56
CA LYS A 182 -7.37 0.97 16.43
C LYS A 182 -6.33 1.17 17.51
N LYS A 183 -5.46 0.18 17.75
CA LYS A 183 -4.45 0.27 18.81
C LYS A 183 -3.51 1.46 18.61
N ASP A 184 -3.05 2.03 19.70
CA ASP A 184 -1.99 3.01 19.68
C ASP A 184 -0.66 2.39 19.25
N GLY A 185 0.24 3.22 18.72
CA GLY A 185 1.55 2.78 18.26
C GLY A 185 1.62 2.57 16.74
N VAL A 186 2.65 1.86 16.30
CA VAL A 186 3.00 1.73 14.88
C VAL A 186 3.00 0.26 14.39
N GLN A 187 2.58 -0.66 15.23
CA GLN A 187 2.55 -2.10 14.91
C GLN A 187 1.11 -2.64 14.92
N ARG A 188 0.33 -2.28 13.89
CA ARG A 188 -1.06 -2.67 13.70
C ARG A 188 -1.14 -3.84 12.71
N HIS A 189 -1.17 -5.05 13.24
CA HIS A 189 -0.96 -6.29 12.46
C HIS A 189 -2.09 -6.65 11.51
N TYR A 190 -3.30 -6.09 11.70
CA TYR A 190 -4.50 -6.56 11.01
C TYR A 190 -5.24 -5.48 10.21
N CYS A 191 -4.65 -4.30 10.00
CA CYS A 191 -5.28 -3.24 9.20
C CYS A 191 -5.46 -3.67 7.73
N SER A 192 -4.47 -4.31 7.13
CA SER A 192 -4.58 -4.87 5.78
C SER A 192 -5.64 -5.97 5.70
N ARG A 193 -5.76 -6.80 6.76
CA ARG A 193 -6.80 -7.83 6.85
C ARG A 193 -8.19 -7.23 6.96
N LEU A 194 -8.35 -6.17 7.74
CA LEU A 194 -9.62 -5.44 7.86
C LEU A 194 -10.09 -4.93 6.50
N ILE A 195 -9.20 -4.26 5.76
CA ILE A 195 -9.50 -3.76 4.41
C ILE A 195 -9.89 -4.92 3.46
N GLN A 196 -9.21 -6.05 3.56
CA GLN A 196 -9.53 -7.24 2.75
C GLN A 196 -10.89 -7.84 3.10
N ILE A 197 -11.22 -8.00 4.39
CA ILE A 197 -12.53 -8.50 4.86
C ILE A 197 -13.66 -7.57 4.39
N ASP A 198 -13.42 -6.27 4.39
CA ASP A 198 -14.37 -5.25 3.91
C ASP A 198 -14.46 -5.18 2.36
N GLY A 199 -13.98 -6.22 1.66
CA GLY A 199 -14.05 -6.31 0.20
C GLY A 199 -13.08 -5.38 -0.53
N TRP A 200 -11.91 -5.12 0.06
CA TRP A 200 -10.94 -4.13 -0.41
C TRP A 200 -11.54 -2.72 -0.46
N GLN A 201 -12.11 -2.31 0.66
CA GLN A 201 -12.66 -0.97 0.87
C GLN A 201 -12.24 -0.43 2.23
N ILE A 202 -12.03 0.88 2.30
CA ILE A 202 -11.81 1.61 3.56
C ILE A 202 -13.16 2.21 3.96
N LYS A 203 -13.84 1.57 4.92
CA LYS A 203 -15.13 2.00 5.46
C LYS A 203 -14.97 3.21 6.39
N ASP A 204 -16.07 3.85 6.74
CA ASP A 204 -16.06 5.06 7.56
C ASP A 204 -15.61 4.82 9.00
N ASP A 205 -15.74 3.58 9.51
CA ASP A 205 -15.25 3.20 10.84
C ASP A 205 -13.76 2.84 10.88
N TYR A 206 -13.08 2.88 9.73
CA TYR A 206 -11.63 2.66 9.66
C TYR A 206 -10.88 3.83 10.30
N PRO A 207 -9.96 3.58 11.26
CA PRO A 207 -9.50 4.63 12.18
C PRO A 207 -8.56 5.68 11.59
N TRP A 208 -7.96 5.44 10.41
CA TRP A 208 -6.82 6.23 9.93
C TRP A 208 -7.08 7.11 8.68
N PHE A 209 -8.34 7.21 8.25
CA PHE A 209 -8.74 8.03 7.10
C PHE A 209 -9.96 8.90 7.40
#